data_719170092c406a6705d3757174cb8231
#
_entry.id   719170092c406a6705d3757174cb8231
#
_cell.length_a   1.000
_cell.length_b   1.000
_cell.length_c   1.000
_cell.angle_alpha   90.00
_cell.angle_beta   90.00
_cell.angle_gamma   90.00
#
_symmetry.space_group_name_H-M   'P 1'
#
loop_
_entity.id
_entity.type
_entity.pdbx_description
1 polymer ?
#
loop_
_entity_poly.entity_id
_entity_poly.type
_entity_poly.pdbx_seq_one_letter_code
_entity_poly.pdbx_strand_id
1 'polypeptide(L)'
;MRRLLRDRAGSATILFFGLFFALMLFSFLVLEMGGTMEHYDRAQTILQRSINSAVEANMDERYRADRVLRLNVEGAKASFAAFAAEDMPEGYTFTVQSVTGTADPPMLTAKGTVTFPALFSPFGDRSITVGYTVRAANFAVDGR
;
A
#
# COMPACT_ATOMS: atom_id res chain seq x y z
N MET A 1 57.00 8.72 25.52
CA MET A 1 55.69 8.20 25.98
C MET A 1 54.49 9.10 25.68
N ARG A 2 54.54 10.43 25.75
CA ARG A 2 53.38 11.34 25.48
C ARG A 2 52.83 11.28 24.04
N ARG A 3 53.61 10.98 23.02
CA ARG A 3 53.12 10.89 21.60
C ARG A 3 52.19 9.68 21.34
N LEU A 4 52.48 8.52 21.95
CA LEU A 4 51.65 7.32 21.77
C LEU A 4 50.28 7.41 22.41
N LEU A 5 50.13 8.20 23.51
CA LEU A 5 48.82 8.44 24.13
C LEU A 5 47.98 9.40 23.31
N ARG A 6 48.61 10.34 22.59
CA ARG A 6 47.93 11.27 21.69
C ARG A 6 47.38 10.61 20.43
N ASP A 7 48.11 9.63 19.90
CA ASP A 7 47.61 8.84 18.74
C ASP A 7 46.43 7.93 19.11
N ARG A 8 46.39 7.36 20.31
CA ARG A 8 45.26 6.57 20.79
C ARG A 8 44.02 7.41 21.03
N ALA A 9 44.13 8.65 21.51
CA ALA A 9 43.01 9.58 21.69
C ALA A 9 42.42 9.99 20.33
N GLY A 10 43.28 10.24 19.31
CA GLY A 10 42.84 10.54 17.95
C GLY A 10 42.11 9.37 17.32
N SER A 11 42.62 8.14 17.48
CA SER A 11 41.95 6.94 16.97
C SER A 11 40.59 6.67 17.64
N ALA A 12 40.48 6.87 18.94
CA ALA A 12 39.21 6.72 19.67
C ALA A 12 38.15 7.73 19.20
N THR A 13 38.56 8.97 18.95
CA THR A 13 37.65 10.01 18.44
C THR A 13 37.13 9.69 17.03
N ILE A 14 38.01 9.24 16.14
CA ILE A 14 37.61 8.81 14.79
C ILE A 14 36.64 7.64 14.86
N LEU A 15 36.92 6.64 15.70
CA LEU A 15 36.05 5.48 15.88
C LEU A 15 34.69 5.87 16.44
N PHE A 16 34.63 6.80 17.41
CA PHE A 16 33.39 7.34 17.96
C PHE A 16 32.55 8.04 16.88
N PHE A 17 33.16 8.95 16.11
CA PHE A 17 32.43 9.60 15.01
C PHE A 17 31.99 8.63 13.93
N GLY A 18 32.83 7.65 13.58
CA GLY A 18 32.47 6.60 12.63
C GLY A 18 31.24 5.80 13.09
N LEU A 19 31.25 5.39 14.38
CA LEU A 19 30.12 4.69 14.97
C LEU A 19 28.86 5.56 15.02
N PHE A 20 29.00 6.82 15.40
CA PHE A 20 27.89 7.77 15.44
C PHE A 20 27.24 7.96 14.06
N PHE A 21 28.04 8.15 13.01
CA PHE A 21 27.55 8.24 11.65
C PHE A 21 26.90 6.95 11.17
N ALA A 22 27.47 5.80 11.50
CA ALA A 22 26.87 4.50 11.16
C ALA A 22 25.50 4.32 11.82
N LEU A 23 25.36 4.66 13.09
CA LEU A 23 24.09 4.60 13.81
C LEU A 23 23.07 5.61 13.22
N MET A 24 23.51 6.80 12.86
CA MET A 24 22.67 7.81 12.23
C MET A 24 22.12 7.32 10.88
N LEU A 25 22.99 6.76 10.02
CA LEU A 25 22.59 6.19 8.74
C LEU A 25 21.62 5.02 8.93
N PHE A 26 21.88 4.15 9.90
CA PHE A 26 20.98 3.05 10.22
C PHE A 26 19.62 3.53 10.68
N SER A 27 19.57 4.56 11.52
CA SER A 27 18.32 5.18 11.98
C SER A 27 17.51 5.76 10.82
N PHE A 28 18.15 6.44 9.87
CA PHE A 28 17.48 6.91 8.66
C PHE A 28 16.89 5.79 7.82
N LEU A 29 17.62 4.68 7.68
CA LEU A 29 17.14 3.50 6.94
C LEU A 29 15.90 2.89 7.60
N VAL A 30 15.90 2.76 8.92
CA VAL A 30 14.75 2.23 9.68
C VAL A 30 13.54 3.14 9.55
N LEU A 31 13.72 4.46 9.63
CA LEU A 31 12.64 5.44 9.46
C LEU A 31 12.05 5.39 8.05
N GLU A 32 12.89 5.28 7.01
CA GLU A 32 12.44 5.16 5.62
C GLU A 32 11.64 3.88 5.39
N MET A 33 12.11 2.76 5.93
CA MET A 33 11.38 1.49 5.86
C MET A 33 10.03 1.58 6.59
N GLY A 34 10.01 2.15 7.78
CA GLY A 34 8.78 2.34 8.55
C GLY A 34 7.76 3.21 7.81
N GLY A 35 8.19 4.35 7.29
CA GLY A 35 7.36 5.24 6.49
C GLY A 35 6.83 4.59 5.21
N THR A 36 7.67 3.82 4.53
CA THR A 36 7.26 3.06 3.34
C THR A 36 6.17 2.05 3.67
N MET A 37 6.29 1.32 4.79
CA MET A 37 5.28 0.38 5.25
C MET A 37 3.96 1.09 5.57
N GLU A 38 4.00 2.20 6.28
CA GLU A 38 2.81 2.99 6.61
C GLU A 38 2.08 3.48 5.36
N HIS A 39 2.80 4.01 4.38
CA HIS A 39 2.24 4.45 3.10
C HIS A 39 1.61 3.28 2.33
N TYR A 40 2.28 2.13 2.31
CA TYR A 40 1.76 0.92 1.67
C TYR A 40 0.47 0.43 2.34
N ASP A 41 0.46 0.29 3.67
CA ASP A 41 -0.70 -0.18 4.42
C ASP A 41 -1.90 0.76 4.25
N ARG A 42 -1.65 2.07 4.23
CA ARG A 42 -2.68 3.08 3.98
C ARG A 42 -3.28 2.92 2.58
N ALA A 43 -2.44 2.82 1.55
CA ALA A 43 -2.88 2.63 0.18
C ALA A 43 -3.66 1.31 0.01
N GLN A 44 -3.15 0.22 0.60
CA GLN A 44 -3.81 -1.08 0.56
C GLN A 44 -5.18 -1.05 1.25
N THR A 45 -5.29 -0.38 2.39
CA THR A 45 -6.57 -0.22 3.11
C THR A 45 -7.60 0.53 2.25
N ILE A 46 -7.19 1.60 1.59
CA ILE A 46 -8.06 2.36 0.68
C ILE A 46 -8.51 1.49 -0.49
N LEU A 47 -7.58 0.83 -1.17
CA LEU A 47 -7.90 -0.03 -2.30
C LEU A 47 -8.80 -1.21 -1.90
N GLN A 48 -8.57 -1.80 -0.71
CA GLN A 48 -9.43 -2.86 -0.19
C GLN A 48 -10.84 -2.37 0.14
N ARG A 49 -10.95 -1.16 0.71
CA ARG A 49 -12.25 -0.52 0.95
C ARG A 49 -12.96 -0.22 -0.37
N SER A 50 -12.26 0.35 -1.34
CA SER A 50 -12.83 0.71 -2.65
C SER A 50 -13.34 -0.53 -3.39
N ILE A 51 -12.62 -1.66 -3.35
CA ILE A 51 -13.08 -2.89 -4.01
C ILE A 51 -14.30 -3.50 -3.29
N ASN A 52 -14.35 -3.45 -1.96
CA ASN A 52 -15.51 -3.89 -1.20
C ASN A 52 -16.75 -3.05 -1.52
N SER A 53 -16.62 -1.72 -1.50
CA SER A 53 -17.68 -0.79 -1.87
C SER A 53 -18.14 -0.96 -3.32
N ALA A 54 -17.21 -1.23 -4.24
CA ALA A 54 -17.53 -1.48 -5.64
C ALA A 54 -18.35 -2.78 -5.83
N VAL A 55 -18.03 -3.82 -5.10
CA VAL A 55 -18.80 -5.06 -5.11
C VAL A 55 -20.19 -4.82 -4.52
N GLU A 56 -20.30 -4.17 -3.36
CA GLU A 56 -21.57 -3.87 -2.71
C GLU A 56 -22.49 -3.02 -3.60
N ALA A 57 -21.97 -1.94 -4.19
CA ALA A 57 -22.73 -1.01 -5.02
C ALA A 57 -23.23 -1.64 -6.33
N ASN A 58 -22.63 -2.71 -6.78
CA ASN A 58 -22.95 -3.36 -8.06
C ASN A 58 -23.57 -4.76 -7.91
N MET A 59 -24.07 -5.09 -6.72
CA MET A 59 -24.87 -6.29 -6.51
C MET A 59 -26.21 -6.13 -7.23
N ASP A 60 -26.58 -7.12 -8.06
CA ASP A 60 -27.84 -7.08 -8.80
C ASP A 60 -29.03 -7.41 -7.89
N GLU A 61 -29.82 -6.38 -7.58
CA GLU A 61 -30.98 -6.49 -6.70
C GLU A 61 -32.11 -7.38 -7.25
N ARG A 62 -32.14 -7.61 -8.58
CA ARG A 62 -33.17 -8.44 -9.21
C ARG A 62 -33.17 -9.87 -8.71
N TYR A 63 -32.03 -10.33 -8.20
CA TYR A 63 -31.89 -11.69 -7.68
C TYR A 63 -32.06 -11.80 -6.16
N ARG A 64 -32.27 -10.68 -5.46
CA ARG A 64 -32.49 -10.66 -4.01
C ARG A 64 -33.73 -11.46 -3.58
N ALA A 65 -34.78 -11.40 -4.38
CA ALA A 65 -36.02 -12.14 -4.12
C ALA A 65 -35.82 -13.66 -4.20
N ASP A 66 -34.91 -14.11 -5.08
CA ASP A 66 -34.61 -15.51 -5.30
C ASP A 66 -33.45 -16.03 -4.44
N ARG A 67 -32.92 -15.21 -3.52
CA ARG A 67 -31.73 -15.48 -2.68
C ARG A 67 -30.45 -15.78 -3.49
N VAL A 68 -30.38 -15.37 -4.74
CA VAL A 68 -29.21 -15.49 -5.57
C VAL A 68 -28.48 -14.15 -5.54
N LEU A 69 -27.20 -14.19 -5.15
CA LEU A 69 -26.34 -13.02 -5.21
C LEU A 69 -25.59 -13.03 -6.55
N ARG A 70 -25.82 -12.01 -7.37
CA ARG A 70 -25.07 -11.82 -8.62
C ARG A 70 -24.42 -10.46 -8.66
N LEU A 71 -23.20 -10.42 -9.21
CA LEU A 71 -22.43 -9.19 -9.39
C LEU A 71 -22.50 -8.70 -10.83
N ASN A 72 -22.81 -7.42 -11.02
CA ASN A 72 -22.54 -6.74 -12.28
C ASN A 72 -21.03 -6.44 -12.36
N VAL A 73 -20.29 -7.33 -12.98
CA VAL A 73 -18.81 -7.30 -13.01
C VAL A 73 -18.29 -6.04 -13.69
N GLU A 74 -18.88 -5.60 -14.80
CA GLU A 74 -18.41 -4.41 -15.52
C GLU A 74 -18.69 -3.12 -14.73
N GLY A 75 -19.87 -3.01 -14.11
CA GLY A 75 -20.17 -1.93 -13.20
C GLY A 75 -19.21 -1.89 -12.01
N ALA A 76 -18.93 -3.04 -11.40
CA ALA A 76 -18.01 -3.15 -10.27
C ALA A 76 -16.56 -2.76 -10.64
N LYS A 77 -16.09 -3.10 -11.84
CA LYS A 77 -14.77 -2.66 -12.33
C LYS A 77 -14.69 -1.13 -12.46
N ALA A 78 -15.71 -0.51 -13.04
CA ALA A 78 -15.78 0.94 -13.21
C ALA A 78 -15.86 1.65 -11.85
N SER A 79 -16.72 1.16 -10.95
CA SER A 79 -16.87 1.70 -9.59
C SER A 79 -15.61 1.58 -8.76
N PHE A 80 -14.86 0.47 -8.86
CA PHE A 80 -13.59 0.30 -8.17
C PHE A 80 -12.59 1.40 -8.55
N ALA A 81 -12.43 1.65 -9.86
CA ALA A 81 -11.50 2.68 -10.32
C ALA A 81 -11.91 4.08 -9.84
N ALA A 82 -13.22 4.38 -9.86
CA ALA A 82 -13.75 5.66 -9.40
C ALA A 82 -13.54 5.87 -7.89
N PHE A 83 -13.95 4.90 -7.06
CA PHE A 83 -13.81 4.98 -5.61
C PHE A 83 -12.34 5.02 -5.16
N ALA A 84 -11.47 4.24 -5.82
CA ALA A 84 -10.04 4.28 -5.53
C ALA A 84 -9.43 5.64 -5.88
N ALA A 85 -9.86 6.29 -6.96
CA ALA A 85 -9.38 7.62 -7.34
C ALA A 85 -9.86 8.70 -6.37
N GLU A 86 -11.10 8.60 -5.89
CA GLU A 86 -11.71 9.56 -4.95
C GLU A 86 -11.06 9.50 -3.57
N ASP A 87 -10.81 8.30 -3.06
CA ASP A 87 -10.30 8.08 -1.71
C ASP A 87 -8.76 8.18 -1.60
N MET A 88 -8.04 8.20 -2.75
CA MET A 88 -6.58 8.21 -2.74
C MET A 88 -6.04 9.56 -2.26
N PRO A 89 -5.11 9.59 -1.27
CA PRO A 89 -4.54 10.83 -0.77
C PRO A 89 -3.74 11.57 -1.84
N GLU A 90 -3.62 12.89 -1.65
CA GLU A 90 -2.76 13.72 -2.48
C GLU A 90 -1.30 13.22 -2.49
N GLY A 91 -0.67 13.22 -3.65
CA GLY A 91 0.68 12.69 -3.83
C GLY A 91 0.78 11.19 -4.07
N TYR A 92 -0.37 10.46 -3.99
CA TYR A 92 -0.41 9.05 -4.37
C TYR A 92 -0.94 8.89 -5.78
N THR A 93 -0.36 7.95 -6.50
CA THR A 93 -0.84 7.54 -7.82
C THR A 93 -1.02 6.04 -7.84
N PHE A 94 -2.17 5.56 -8.30
CA PHE A 94 -2.37 4.13 -8.51
C PHE A 94 -2.61 3.82 -9.99
N THR A 95 -2.14 2.65 -10.41
CA THR A 95 -2.32 2.15 -11.76
C THR A 95 -2.93 0.76 -11.70
N VAL A 96 -4.06 0.60 -12.37
CA VAL A 96 -4.75 -0.69 -12.48
C VAL A 96 -4.17 -1.45 -13.66
N GLN A 97 -3.57 -2.60 -13.40
CA GLN A 97 -3.04 -3.49 -14.43
C GLN A 97 -4.09 -4.50 -14.90
N SER A 98 -4.87 -5.03 -13.97
CA SER A 98 -5.96 -5.96 -14.30
C SER A 98 -7.05 -5.92 -13.24
N VAL A 99 -8.30 -6.00 -13.70
CA VAL A 99 -9.46 -6.25 -12.83
C VAL A 99 -10.22 -7.43 -13.41
N THR A 100 -10.34 -8.49 -12.63
CA THR A 100 -11.06 -9.70 -12.98
C THR A 100 -12.17 -9.96 -11.98
N GLY A 101 -13.29 -10.48 -12.43
CA GLY A 101 -14.42 -10.78 -11.55
C GLY A 101 -15.27 -11.92 -12.05
N THR A 102 -16.07 -12.48 -11.14
CA THR A 102 -17.11 -13.47 -11.43
C THR A 102 -18.45 -12.95 -10.94
N ALA A 103 -19.48 -13.22 -11.72
CA ALA A 103 -20.84 -12.82 -11.35
C ALA A 103 -21.43 -13.75 -10.27
N ASP A 104 -21.08 -15.03 -10.35
CA ASP A 104 -21.54 -16.10 -9.44
C ASP A 104 -20.38 -17.11 -9.24
N PRO A 105 -19.83 -17.27 -8.03
CA PRO A 105 -20.06 -16.40 -6.86
C PRO A 105 -19.55 -14.96 -7.10
N PRO A 106 -20.20 -13.96 -6.47
CA PRO A 106 -19.81 -12.56 -6.61
C PRO A 106 -18.40 -12.34 -6.10
N MET A 107 -17.48 -12.01 -7.00
CA MET A 107 -16.09 -11.79 -6.65
C MET A 107 -15.44 -10.78 -7.60
N LEU A 108 -14.60 -9.91 -7.05
CA LEU A 108 -13.77 -8.99 -7.80
C LEU A 108 -12.34 -9.05 -7.28
N THR A 109 -11.37 -9.08 -8.18
CA THR A 109 -9.94 -9.03 -7.85
C THR A 109 -9.29 -7.97 -8.72
N ALA A 110 -8.57 -7.04 -8.09
CA ALA A 110 -7.81 -6.01 -8.78
C ALA A 110 -6.32 -6.13 -8.44
N LYS A 111 -5.49 -5.96 -9.46
CA LYS A 111 -4.03 -5.94 -9.35
C LYS A 111 -3.49 -4.72 -10.06
N GLY A 112 -2.41 -4.17 -9.51
CA GLY A 112 -1.76 -3.02 -10.09
C GLY A 112 -0.58 -2.55 -9.26
N THR A 113 -0.22 -1.28 -9.41
CA THR A 113 0.83 -0.62 -8.66
C THR A 113 0.31 0.66 -8.02
N VAL A 114 0.84 0.98 -6.86
CA VAL A 114 0.66 2.26 -6.20
C VAL A 114 2.02 2.93 -6.04
N THR A 115 2.07 4.22 -6.30
CA THR A 115 3.26 5.05 -6.16
C THR A 115 2.98 6.14 -5.15
N PHE A 116 3.88 6.35 -4.21
CA PHE A 116 3.80 7.37 -3.17
C PHE A 116 5.17 8.01 -2.92
N PRO A 117 5.24 9.22 -2.34
CA PRO A 117 6.51 9.89 -2.08
C PRO A 117 7.31 9.16 -1.02
N ALA A 118 8.64 9.11 -1.19
CA ALA A 118 9.56 8.61 -0.18
C ALA A 118 9.65 9.61 0.99
N LEU A 119 9.83 9.11 2.21
CA LEU A 119 9.91 9.94 3.41
C LEU A 119 11.18 10.82 3.39
N PHE A 120 12.29 10.25 2.94
CA PHE A 120 13.56 10.94 2.81
C PHE A 120 13.95 11.14 1.35
N SER A 121 13.97 12.39 0.93
CA SER A 121 14.30 12.79 -0.44
C SER A 121 15.41 13.86 -0.46
N PRO A 122 16.62 13.53 0.09
CA PRO A 122 17.67 14.54 0.26
C PRO A 122 18.25 15.07 -1.06
N PHE A 123 18.01 14.38 -2.18
CA PHE A 123 18.57 14.73 -3.49
C PHE A 123 17.52 14.88 -4.59
N GLY A 124 16.29 15.24 -4.25
CA GLY A 124 15.18 15.44 -5.18
C GLY A 124 13.97 14.57 -4.87
N ASP A 125 12.89 14.79 -5.58
CA ASP A 125 11.64 14.05 -5.39
C ASP A 125 11.82 12.57 -5.74
N ARG A 126 11.81 11.71 -4.73
CA ARG A 126 11.84 10.27 -4.89
C ARG A 126 10.47 9.70 -4.61
N SER A 127 10.04 8.80 -5.45
CA SER A 127 8.80 8.05 -5.27
C SER A 127 9.10 6.56 -5.18
N ILE A 128 8.28 5.85 -4.44
CA ILE A 128 8.35 4.41 -4.25
C ILE A 128 7.12 3.81 -4.92
N THR A 129 7.33 2.83 -5.79
CA THR A 129 6.26 2.10 -6.47
C THR A 129 6.22 0.67 -5.97
N VAL A 130 5.07 0.24 -5.50
CA VAL A 130 4.84 -1.12 -4.99
C VAL A 130 3.62 -1.75 -5.66
N GLY A 131 3.66 -3.08 -5.84
CA GLY A 131 2.54 -3.84 -6.35
C GLY A 131 1.46 -4.04 -5.29
N TYR A 132 0.20 -4.06 -5.71
CA TYR A 132 -0.92 -4.43 -4.86
C TYR A 132 -1.77 -5.53 -5.50
N THR A 133 -2.44 -6.30 -4.65
CA THR A 133 -3.52 -7.21 -5.04
C THR A 133 -4.60 -7.12 -3.98
N VAL A 134 -5.79 -6.69 -4.39
CA VAL A 134 -6.97 -6.62 -3.51
C VAL A 134 -8.09 -7.46 -4.06
N ARG A 135 -8.89 -8.03 -3.17
CA ARG A 135 -9.99 -8.93 -3.52
C ARG A 135 -11.19 -8.69 -2.62
N ALA A 136 -12.35 -8.63 -3.23
CA ALA A 136 -13.62 -8.68 -2.53
C ALA A 136 -14.43 -9.89 -3.01
N ALA A 137 -15.12 -10.53 -2.08
CA ALA A 137 -16.04 -11.62 -2.36
C ALA A 137 -17.25 -11.47 -1.43
N ASN A 138 -18.43 -11.66 -1.98
CA ASN A 138 -19.66 -11.70 -1.19
C ASN A 138 -20.27 -13.10 -1.30
N PHE A 139 -20.55 -13.71 -0.17
CA PHE A 139 -21.13 -15.04 -0.10
C PHE A 139 -22.51 -14.92 0.57
N ALA A 140 -23.50 -15.59 0.01
CA ALA A 140 -24.75 -15.79 0.70
C ALA A 140 -24.45 -16.61 1.97
N VAL A 141 -24.74 -16.04 3.13
CA VAL A 141 -24.75 -16.84 4.36
C VAL A 141 -26.03 -17.66 4.33
N ASP A 142 -25.91 -18.95 3.99
CA ASP A 142 -27.00 -19.90 4.18
C ASP A 142 -27.36 -19.91 5.66
N GLY A 143 -28.39 -19.16 6.01
CA GLY A 143 -29.01 -19.22 7.33
C GLY A 143 -29.65 -20.59 7.50
N ARG A 144 -28.95 -21.48 8.21
CA ARG A 144 -29.59 -22.63 8.85
C ARG A 144 -30.17 -22.21 10.18
#